data_3897e7e25f9629e12ca9343fb95e8f4c
#
_entry.id   3897e7e25f9629e12ca9343fb95e8f4c
#
_cell.length_a   1.000
_cell.length_b   1.000
_cell.length_c   1.000
_cell.angle_alpha   90.00
_cell.angle_beta   90.00
_cell.angle_gamma   90.00
#
_symmetry.space_group_name_H-M   'P 1'
#
loop_
_entity.id
_entity.type
_entity.pdbx_description
1 polymer ?
#
loop_
_entity_poly.entity_id
_entity_poly.type
_entity_poly.pdbx_seq_one_letter_code
_entity_poly.pdbx_strand_id
1 'polypeptide(L)'
;MQQHHYFLNTTHEESDYFTFTDYFLSRPYTFKSCSDIFSKDTFDYGTTLLLKTIIDKFTLNGSVLDVGCGYGIIGIMLKIYYPDLKVTCLDINKTAVQLTKENAISFKLDIEALESNLYDNIS
;
A
#
# COMPACT_ATOMS: atom_id res chain seq x y z
N MET A 1 9.28 21.70 16.97
CA MET A 1 9.11 21.16 17.23
C MET A 1 8.79 20.79 17.45
N GLN A 2 8.62 20.63 17.13
CA GLN A 2 8.36 20.06 17.24
C GLN A 2 8.24 19.53 17.60
N GLN A 3 7.96 19.22 17.44
CA GLN A 3 7.73 18.47 17.66
C GLN A 3 7.55 17.89 17.79
N HIS A 4 7.38 17.69 17.48
CA HIS A 4 6.99 16.88 17.55
C HIS A 4 6.39 16.34 17.83
N HIS A 5 6.09 16.20 17.79
CA HIS A 5 5.43 15.61 17.96
C HIS A 5 4.78 15.33 17.91
N TYR A 6 4.65 15.27 17.94
CA TYR A 6 4.07 15.00 17.65
C TYR A 6 3.40 14.86 17.30
N PHE A 7 3.31 14.87 17.38
CA PHE A 7 2.68 14.72 16.89
C PHE A 7 2.34 14.72 16.26
N LEU A 8 2.86 14.29 16.56
CA LEU A 8 2.32 14.50 15.89
C LEU A 8 1.65 14.43 14.63
N ASN A 9 1.02 14.49 14.21
CA ASN A 9 0.35 14.62 12.97
C ASN A 9 0.86 15.69 12.10
N THR A 10 2.08 15.59 11.82
CA THR A 10 2.74 16.48 10.92
C THR A 10 2.32 16.16 9.50
N THR A 11 1.94 17.18 8.76
CA THR A 11 1.86 17.09 7.32
C THR A 11 3.27 16.91 6.80
N HIS A 12 3.44 15.98 5.88
CA HIS A 12 4.75 15.74 5.29
C HIS A 12 5.12 16.86 4.34
N GLU A 13 6.39 17.21 4.33
CA GLU A 13 6.93 18.10 3.34
C GLU A 13 6.91 17.44 1.98
N GLU A 14 6.85 18.26 0.93
CA GLU A 14 6.90 17.75 -0.44
C GLU A 14 8.13 16.88 -0.67
N SER A 15 9.26 17.22 -0.04
CA SER A 15 10.51 16.49 -0.19
C SER A 15 10.50 15.10 0.45
N ASP A 16 9.53 14.81 1.30
CA ASP A 16 9.42 13.50 1.94
C ASP A 16 8.85 12.45 1.00
N TYR A 17 8.20 12.87 -0.07
CA TYR A 17 7.59 11.97 -1.04
C TYR A 17 8.57 11.68 -2.18
N PHE A 18 8.47 10.47 -2.68
CA PHE A 18 9.27 10.07 -3.85
C PHE A 18 8.54 8.99 -4.62
N THR A 19 8.91 8.81 -5.87
CA THR A 19 8.45 7.68 -6.67
C THR A 19 9.62 6.76 -6.94
N PHE A 20 9.34 5.50 -7.07
CA PHE A 20 10.36 4.53 -7.43
C PHE A 20 9.76 3.48 -8.35
N THR A 21 10.62 2.85 -9.15
CA THR A 21 10.22 1.79 -10.05
C THR A 21 11.04 0.57 -9.71
N ASP A 22 10.37 -0.56 -9.54
CA ASP A 22 11.07 -1.83 -9.35
C ASP A 22 10.31 -2.90 -10.12
N TYR A 23 10.92 -4.04 -10.25
CA TYR A 23 10.41 -5.13 -11.07
C TYR A 23 9.80 -6.22 -10.21
N PHE A 24 8.68 -6.73 -10.66
CA PHE A 24 8.04 -7.89 -10.05
C PHE A 24 7.61 -8.82 -11.18
N LEU A 25 8.08 -10.07 -11.13
CA LEU A 25 7.84 -11.07 -12.18
C LEU A 25 8.16 -10.51 -13.57
N SER A 26 9.32 -9.84 -13.66
CA SER A 26 9.89 -9.30 -14.90
C SER A 26 9.13 -8.13 -15.49
N ARG A 27 8.23 -7.48 -14.73
CA ARG A 27 7.52 -6.29 -15.17
C ARG A 27 7.81 -5.12 -14.24
N PRO A 28 7.97 -3.91 -14.78
CA PRO A 28 8.21 -2.73 -13.96
C PRO A 28 6.90 -2.17 -13.42
N TYR A 29 6.96 -1.69 -12.18
CA TYR A 29 5.83 -1.03 -11.54
C TYR A 29 6.36 0.19 -10.80
N THR A 30 5.66 1.32 -10.96
CA THR A 30 6.06 2.57 -10.33
C THR A 30 5.07 2.91 -9.22
N PHE A 31 5.60 3.13 -8.03
CA PHE A 31 4.81 3.49 -6.86
C PHE A 31 5.32 4.80 -6.27
N LYS A 32 4.42 5.50 -5.60
CA LYS A 32 4.76 6.64 -4.78
C LYS A 32 4.81 6.21 -3.33
N SER A 33 5.83 6.68 -2.61
CA SER A 33 5.96 6.43 -1.18
C SER A 33 6.42 7.72 -0.50
N CYS A 34 6.61 7.66 0.79
CA CYS A 34 7.31 8.70 1.52
C CYS A 34 8.16 8.03 2.60
N SER A 35 9.20 8.75 3.05
CA SER A 35 10.21 8.16 3.90
C SER A 35 9.67 7.62 5.22
N ASP A 36 8.58 8.19 5.75
CA ASP A 36 7.98 7.73 7.00
C ASP A 36 7.16 6.45 6.84
N ILE A 37 6.76 6.12 5.63
CA ILE A 37 5.97 4.92 5.35
C ILE A 37 6.88 3.79 4.88
N PHE A 38 7.72 4.08 3.90
CA PHE A 38 8.67 3.12 3.39
C PHE A 38 9.76 3.88 2.65
N SER A 39 10.96 3.87 3.21
CA SER A 39 12.03 4.76 2.76
C SER A 39 12.91 4.22 1.64
N LYS A 40 12.69 2.98 1.21
CA LYS A 40 13.52 2.36 0.19
C LYS A 40 12.91 2.53 -1.18
N ASP A 41 13.77 2.46 -2.20
CA ASP A 41 13.35 2.58 -3.60
C ASP A 41 13.28 1.23 -4.30
N THR A 42 13.10 0.16 -3.54
CA THR A 42 12.93 -1.20 -4.03
C THR A 42 11.78 -1.85 -3.28
N PHE A 43 11.19 -2.87 -3.87
CA PHE A 43 10.17 -3.65 -3.17
C PHE A 43 10.83 -4.44 -2.03
N ASP A 44 10.12 -4.54 -0.91
CA ASP A 44 10.57 -5.35 0.20
C ASP A 44 10.60 -6.82 -0.20
N TYR A 45 11.69 -7.50 0.14
CA TYR A 45 11.86 -8.90 -0.25
C TYR A 45 10.75 -9.81 0.30
N GLY A 46 10.40 -9.63 1.58
CA GLY A 46 9.34 -10.43 2.18
C GLY A 46 8.01 -10.23 1.50
N THR A 47 7.70 -8.99 1.11
CA THR A 47 6.48 -8.66 0.38
C THR A 47 6.44 -9.34 -0.98
N THR A 48 7.53 -9.27 -1.74
CA THR A 48 7.56 -9.90 -3.06
C THR A 48 7.51 -11.41 -2.95
N LEU A 49 8.13 -12.00 -1.93
CA LEU A 49 8.06 -13.43 -1.71
C LEU A 49 6.63 -13.87 -1.38
N LEU A 50 5.95 -13.11 -0.52
CA LEU A 50 4.54 -13.37 -0.21
C LEU A 50 3.68 -13.30 -1.45
N LEU A 51 3.81 -12.25 -2.25
CA LEU A 51 3.03 -12.08 -3.46
C LEU A 51 3.28 -13.22 -4.47
N LYS A 52 4.55 -13.59 -4.66
CA LYS A 52 4.88 -14.70 -5.57
C LYS A 52 4.25 -15.99 -5.10
N THR A 53 4.29 -16.26 -3.81
CA THR A 53 3.71 -17.46 -3.23
C THR A 53 2.20 -17.49 -3.45
N ILE A 54 1.52 -16.37 -3.21
CA ILE A 54 0.07 -16.29 -3.41
C ILE A 54 -0.27 -16.55 -4.88
N ILE A 55 0.42 -15.86 -5.79
CA ILE A 55 0.13 -15.96 -7.22
C ILE A 55 0.40 -17.37 -7.73
N ASP A 56 1.45 -18.02 -7.22
CA ASP A 56 1.82 -19.36 -7.64
C ASP A 56 0.86 -20.44 -7.10
N LYS A 57 0.38 -20.27 -5.87
CA LYS A 57 -0.32 -21.33 -5.15
C LYS A 57 -1.82 -21.20 -5.08
N PHE A 58 -2.37 -19.99 -5.28
CA PHE A 58 -3.77 -19.74 -5.00
C PHE A 58 -4.47 -19.12 -6.19
N THR A 59 -5.75 -19.48 -6.34
CA THR A 59 -6.67 -18.76 -7.21
C THR A 59 -7.57 -17.95 -6.31
N LEU A 60 -7.36 -16.64 -6.26
CA LEU A 60 -8.13 -15.78 -5.37
C LEU A 60 -9.39 -15.27 -6.06
N ASN A 61 -10.47 -15.23 -5.29
CA ASN A 61 -11.72 -14.61 -5.72
C ASN A 61 -12.42 -14.01 -4.51
N GLY A 62 -13.44 -13.18 -4.76
CA GLY A 62 -14.18 -12.54 -3.69
C GLY A 62 -13.50 -11.28 -3.20
N SER A 63 -13.35 -11.15 -1.88
CA SER A 63 -12.86 -9.93 -1.24
C SER A 63 -11.57 -10.17 -0.50
N VAL A 64 -10.68 -9.18 -0.52
CA VAL A 64 -9.41 -9.20 0.20
C VAL A 64 -9.30 -7.94 1.05
N LEU A 65 -8.84 -8.10 2.27
CA LEU A 65 -8.58 -7.00 3.19
C LEU A 65 -7.07 -6.94 3.44
N ASP A 66 -6.45 -5.83 3.05
CA ASP A 66 -5.03 -5.58 3.27
C ASP A 66 -4.89 -4.67 4.47
N VAL A 67 -4.51 -5.22 5.62
CA VAL A 67 -4.41 -4.49 6.88
C VAL A 67 -2.98 -4.00 7.07
N GLY A 68 -2.82 -2.70 7.35
CA GLY A 68 -1.51 -2.09 7.42
C GLY A 68 -0.92 -1.91 6.03
N CYS A 69 -1.70 -1.32 5.13
CA CYS A 69 -1.39 -1.35 3.70
C CYS A 69 -0.17 -0.53 3.28
N GLY A 70 0.29 0.41 4.12
CA GLY A 70 1.43 1.26 3.75
C GLY A 70 1.15 2.04 2.48
N TYR A 71 2.02 1.91 1.49
CA TYR A 71 1.82 2.60 0.22
C TYR A 71 0.97 1.79 -0.78
N GLY A 72 0.48 0.64 -0.35
CA GLY A 72 -0.53 -0.11 -1.10
C GLY A 72 -0.03 -1.26 -1.95
N ILE A 73 1.23 -1.67 -1.80
CA ILE A 73 1.82 -2.65 -2.72
C ILE A 73 1.07 -3.98 -2.76
N ILE A 74 0.69 -4.54 -1.61
CA ILE A 74 0.08 -5.87 -1.60
C ILE A 74 -1.30 -5.82 -2.25
N GLY A 75 -2.16 -4.91 -1.79
CA GLY A 75 -3.51 -4.80 -2.33
C GLY A 75 -3.52 -4.47 -3.81
N ILE A 76 -2.66 -3.54 -4.22
CA ILE A 76 -2.56 -3.13 -5.63
C ILE A 76 -2.08 -4.28 -6.50
N MET A 77 -1.00 -4.97 -6.10
CA MET A 77 -0.49 -6.07 -6.91
C MET A 77 -1.48 -7.22 -6.99
N LEU A 78 -2.20 -7.51 -5.90
CA LEU A 78 -3.24 -8.54 -5.94
C LEU A 78 -4.35 -8.17 -6.90
N LYS A 79 -4.76 -6.90 -6.92
CA LYS A 79 -5.79 -6.44 -7.86
C LYS A 79 -5.32 -6.53 -9.31
N ILE A 80 -4.04 -6.24 -9.56
CA ILE A 80 -3.47 -6.37 -10.91
C ILE A 80 -3.51 -7.82 -11.39
N TYR A 81 -3.13 -8.75 -10.53
CA TYR A 81 -3.04 -10.16 -10.90
C TYR A 81 -4.38 -10.89 -10.82
N TYR A 82 -5.33 -10.37 -10.03
CA TYR A 82 -6.68 -10.93 -9.89
C TYR A 82 -7.68 -9.78 -10.06
N PRO A 83 -7.94 -9.36 -11.30
CA PRO A 83 -8.72 -8.12 -11.54
C PRO A 83 -10.13 -8.13 -10.98
N ASP A 84 -10.71 -9.31 -10.76
CA ASP A 84 -12.07 -9.41 -10.25
C ASP A 84 -12.17 -9.33 -8.73
N LEU A 85 -11.02 -9.31 -8.04
CA LEU A 85 -11.04 -9.17 -6.58
C LEU A 85 -11.62 -7.82 -6.17
N LYS A 86 -12.36 -7.84 -5.08
CA LYS A 86 -12.71 -6.61 -4.38
C LYS A 86 -11.66 -6.39 -3.28
N VAL A 87 -10.83 -5.39 -3.44
CA VAL A 87 -9.73 -5.12 -2.53
C VAL A 87 -10.04 -3.89 -1.69
N THR A 88 -9.88 -4.05 -0.38
CA THR A 88 -9.97 -2.95 0.57
C THR A 88 -8.66 -2.89 1.34
N CYS A 89 -8.06 -1.71 1.38
CA CYS A 89 -6.81 -1.46 2.10
C CYS A 89 -7.09 -0.63 3.33
N LEU A 90 -6.51 -1.01 4.46
CA LEU A 90 -6.68 -0.31 5.72
C LEU A 90 -5.34 0.07 6.30
N ASP A 91 -5.27 1.26 6.89
CA ASP A 91 -4.11 1.65 7.68
C ASP A 91 -4.55 2.68 8.71
N ILE A 92 -3.90 2.71 9.87
CA ILE A 92 -4.20 3.73 10.87
C ILE A 92 -3.55 5.07 10.50
N ASN A 93 -2.63 5.05 9.57
CA ASN A 93 -1.86 6.23 9.17
C ASN A 93 -2.51 6.87 7.95
N LYS A 94 -2.91 8.14 8.10
CA LYS A 94 -3.56 8.87 7.01
C LYS A 94 -2.70 9.00 5.77
N THR A 95 -1.40 9.15 5.96
CA THR A 95 -0.46 9.29 4.84
C THR A 95 -0.41 7.99 4.03
N ALA A 96 -0.40 6.84 4.72
CA ALA A 96 -0.44 5.54 4.05
C ALA A 96 -1.71 5.39 3.23
N VAL A 97 -2.85 5.75 3.79
CA VAL A 97 -4.13 5.68 3.07
C VAL A 97 -4.10 6.55 1.83
N GLN A 98 -3.59 7.78 1.96
CA GLN A 98 -3.52 8.69 0.83
C GLN A 98 -2.59 8.17 -0.26
N LEU A 99 -1.43 7.63 0.12
CA LEU A 99 -0.49 7.03 -0.84
C LEU A 99 -1.14 5.84 -1.56
N THR A 100 -1.84 5.00 -0.84
CA THR A 100 -2.52 3.86 -1.44
C THR A 100 -3.55 4.32 -2.46
N LYS A 101 -4.34 5.36 -2.13
CA LYS A 101 -5.31 5.92 -3.07
C LYS A 101 -4.65 6.45 -4.33
N GLU A 102 -3.57 7.21 -4.16
CA GLU A 102 -2.87 7.80 -5.29
C GLU A 102 -2.24 6.73 -6.19
N ASN A 103 -1.65 5.70 -5.57
CA ASN A 103 -1.08 4.60 -6.32
C ASN A 103 -2.16 3.81 -7.07
N ALA A 104 -3.29 3.54 -6.42
CA ALA A 104 -4.40 2.84 -7.08
C ALA A 104 -4.89 3.62 -8.30
N ILE A 105 -5.01 4.94 -8.17
CA ILE A 105 -5.42 5.80 -9.28
C ILE A 105 -4.40 5.73 -10.41
N SER A 106 -3.10 5.76 -10.08
CA SER A 106 -2.05 5.72 -11.10
C SER A 106 -2.10 4.44 -11.92
N PHE A 107 -2.49 3.33 -11.30
CA PHE A 107 -2.68 2.05 -11.99
C PHE A 107 -4.09 1.88 -12.56
N LYS A 108 -4.96 2.86 -12.37
CA LYS A 108 -6.36 2.82 -12.83
C LYS A 108 -7.12 1.65 -12.23
N LEU A 109 -6.92 1.41 -10.95
CA LEU A 109 -7.56 0.32 -10.23
C LEU A 109 -8.64 0.84 -9.29
N ASP A 110 -9.72 0.09 -9.19
CA ASP A 110 -10.80 0.37 -8.26
C ASP A 110 -10.50 -0.35 -6.94
N ILE A 111 -9.88 0.37 -6.02
CA ILE A 111 -9.52 -0.13 -4.70
C ILE A 111 -10.01 0.85 -3.66
N GLU A 112 -10.64 0.33 -2.60
CA GLU A 112 -11.04 1.15 -1.48
C GLU A 112 -9.90 1.22 -0.48
N ALA A 113 -9.56 2.41 -0.01
CA ALA A 113 -8.54 2.59 1.01
C ALA A 113 -9.11 3.46 2.12
N LEU A 114 -9.04 2.97 3.35
CA LEU A 114 -9.68 3.59 4.50
C LEU A 114 -8.70 3.72 5.66
N GLU A 115 -8.79 4.83 6.36
CA GLU A 115 -8.11 4.98 7.65
C GLU A 115 -8.92 4.20 8.68
N SER A 116 -8.28 3.26 9.35
CA SER A 116 -8.97 2.44 10.32
C SER A 116 -8.01 1.92 11.37
N ASN A 117 -8.39 2.06 12.62
CA ASN A 117 -7.78 1.34 13.71
C ASN A 117 -8.62 0.08 13.90
N LEU A 118 -8.04 -1.06 13.55
CA LEU A 118 -8.76 -2.33 13.54
C LEU A 118 -9.35 -2.65 14.91
N TYR A 119 -8.63 -2.33 15.98
CA TYR A 119 -9.11 -2.59 17.34
C TYR A 119 -10.33 -1.75 17.69
N ASP A 120 -10.45 -0.55 17.14
CA ASP A 120 -11.59 0.32 17.41
C ASP A 120 -12.82 -0.09 16.61
N ASN A 121 -12.63 -0.80 15.51
CA ASN A 121 -13.70 -1.17 14.59
C ASN A 121 -14.17 -2.61 14.74
N ILE A 122 -13.49 -3.40 15.52
CA ILE A 122 -13.90 -4.76 15.86
C ILE A 122 -14.45 -4.73 17.28
N SER A 123 -15.68 -5.04 17.44
CA SER A 123 -16.28 -5.09 18.78
C SER A 123 -16.82 -6.48 19.06
#